data_71f9cfad2f12fe8718a88a5418b53a7a
#
_entry.id   71f9cfad2f12fe8718a88a5418b53a7a
#
_cell.length_a   1.000
_cell.length_b   1.000
_cell.length_c   1.000
_cell.angle_alpha   90.00
_cell.angle_beta   90.00
_cell.angle_gamma   90.00
#
_symmetry.space_group_name_H-M   'P 1'
#
loop_
_entity.id
_entity.type
_entity.pdbx_description
1 polymer ?
#
loop_
_entity_poly.entity_id
_entity_poly.type
_entity_poly.pdbx_seq_one_letter_code
_entity_poly.pdbx_strand_id
1 'polypeptide(L)'
;AALFDGACATISPGGEDAPLSLLGARHPLLALDPQIRKQGGPHPVDLIFRPTDRALVISGGNAGGKTVCLKTLGLLAIMTLAGLPVPVAKGSVIPWWTSIHAFIGDEQSLDDHLSTFTAQIRHLGNAWEATDRRTLILLDEFGAGTDPAQGAALAQAVLDGLLERGAHVVAATHFPALKTYALTREGVRAASVLFDPGTKKPLFRLAYDQVGASQALDVAREHGLPESVLRRAEQYLLLDGQDMTAVMDRLNALAAKREGELDALKAEQQRTREKRKAVQERFERERERLIKDVRELSAKVMKDWQEGKAGHKQALKELAKVRAELHVSPEQEEAAAPAFDIAELKPGQHVMHRPWNKKAVVREVDARQNRVKLDMNGVTLWADAAL
;
A
#
# COMPACT_ATOMS: atom_id res chain seq x y z
N ALA A 1 -2.12 -1.52 27.51
CA ALA A 1 -2.68 -0.55 26.52
C ALA A 1 -2.66 0.88 27.09
N ALA A 2 -3.19 1.11 28.28
CA ALA A 2 -3.26 2.46 28.86
C ALA A 2 -1.90 3.16 29.06
N LEU A 3 -0.83 2.39 29.31
CA LEU A 3 0.54 2.94 29.51
C LEU A 3 1.14 3.55 28.24
N PHE A 4 0.74 3.07 27.05
CA PHE A 4 1.34 3.45 25.77
C PHE A 4 0.37 4.17 24.83
N ASP A 5 -0.89 4.36 25.23
CA ASP A 5 -1.97 4.72 24.30
C ASP A 5 -1.98 3.78 23.07
N GLY A 6 -1.76 2.49 23.33
CA GLY A 6 -1.50 1.48 22.33
C GLY A 6 -2.69 0.56 22.10
N ALA A 7 -2.59 -0.22 21.04
CA ALA A 7 -3.55 -1.25 20.66
C ALA A 7 -2.93 -2.64 20.68
N CYS A 8 -3.75 -3.67 20.58
CA CYS A 8 -3.27 -5.01 20.25
C CYS A 8 -3.08 -5.10 18.73
N ALA A 9 -1.89 -5.46 18.29
CA ALA A 9 -1.67 -5.83 16.90
C ALA A 9 -2.31 -7.20 16.63
N THR A 10 -2.83 -7.39 15.43
CA THR A 10 -3.37 -8.69 15.01
C THR A 10 -2.22 -9.58 14.52
N ILE A 11 -2.16 -10.80 15.05
CA ILE A 11 -1.22 -11.79 14.53
C ILE A 11 -1.85 -12.47 13.32
N SER A 12 -1.18 -12.39 12.17
CA SER A 12 -1.58 -13.12 10.96
C SER A 12 -1.01 -14.53 11.03
N PRO A 13 -1.81 -15.60 10.79
CA PRO A 13 -1.27 -16.95 10.66
C PRO A 13 -0.20 -16.94 9.57
N GLY A 14 1.00 -17.47 9.88
CA GLY A 14 2.13 -17.48 8.95
C GLY A 14 1.78 -18.22 7.66
N GLY A 15 1.71 -17.48 6.55
CA GLY A 15 1.53 -17.95 5.19
C GLY A 15 2.46 -17.19 4.27
N GLU A 16 2.49 -17.56 2.98
CA GLU A 16 3.37 -16.90 1.98
C GLU A 16 3.06 -15.41 1.84
N ASP A 17 1.81 -15.02 2.12
CA ASP A 17 1.30 -13.65 1.94
C ASP A 17 0.98 -12.97 3.28
N ALA A 18 1.63 -13.40 4.38
CA ALA A 18 1.41 -12.78 5.69
C ALA A 18 1.85 -11.29 5.67
N PRO A 19 0.94 -10.34 5.83
CA PRO A 19 1.29 -8.93 5.79
C PRO A 19 2.03 -8.52 7.06
N LEU A 20 3.05 -7.68 6.90
CA LEU A 20 3.59 -6.87 7.99
C LEU A 20 3.09 -5.44 7.79
N SER A 21 2.30 -4.95 8.72
CA SER A 21 1.81 -3.58 8.70
C SER A 21 1.70 -3.06 10.13
N LEU A 22 2.75 -2.40 10.61
CA LEU A 22 2.73 -1.67 11.86
C LEU A 22 2.49 -0.20 11.59
N LEU A 23 1.31 0.27 11.98
CA LEU A 23 0.88 1.65 11.78
C LEU A 23 1.13 2.47 13.05
N GLY A 24 1.73 3.64 12.89
CA GLY A 24 2.03 4.55 13.99
C GLY A 24 2.87 3.90 15.11
N ALA A 25 3.78 3.00 14.75
CA ALA A 25 4.61 2.28 15.71
C ALA A 25 5.54 3.23 16.47
N ARG A 26 5.58 3.08 17.79
CA ARG A 26 6.48 3.83 18.67
C ARG A 26 7.36 2.87 19.46
N HIS A 27 8.60 3.27 19.69
CA HIS A 27 9.51 2.47 20.50
C HIS A 27 9.02 2.42 21.95
N PRO A 28 8.75 1.25 22.54
CA PRO A 28 8.12 1.14 23.87
C PRO A 28 8.91 1.83 24.98
N LEU A 29 10.22 1.67 25.01
CA LEU A 29 11.06 2.26 26.04
C LEU A 29 11.13 3.80 25.88
N LEU A 30 11.21 4.32 24.65
CA LEU A 30 11.18 5.76 24.41
C LEU A 30 9.81 6.34 24.73
N ALA A 31 8.74 5.58 24.53
CA ALA A 31 7.38 6.00 24.93
C ALA A 31 7.19 6.07 26.44
N LEU A 32 8.01 5.39 27.22
CA LEU A 32 8.00 5.44 28.69
C LEU A 32 8.98 6.47 29.27
N ASP A 33 9.94 6.96 28.46
CA ASP A 33 10.92 7.94 28.90
C ASP A 33 10.26 9.26 29.29
N PRO A 34 10.43 9.74 30.55
CA PRO A 34 9.77 10.96 31.01
C PRO A 34 10.23 12.22 30.28
N GLN A 35 11.48 12.28 29.80
CA GLN A 35 12.01 13.44 29.06
C GLN A 35 11.43 13.49 27.66
N ILE A 36 11.40 12.35 26.97
CA ILE A 36 10.83 12.24 25.63
C ILE A 36 9.33 12.49 25.67
N ARG A 37 8.62 12.00 26.69
CA ARG A 37 7.18 12.28 26.88
C ARG A 37 6.88 13.75 27.05
N LYS A 38 7.71 14.49 27.79
CA LYS A 38 7.57 15.97 27.95
C LYS A 38 7.73 16.72 26.61
N GLN A 39 8.47 16.14 25.66
CA GLN A 39 8.69 16.71 24.32
C GLN A 39 7.64 16.24 23.28
N GLY A 40 6.56 15.57 23.69
CA GLY A 40 5.52 15.07 22.79
C GLY A 40 5.60 13.57 22.50
N GLY A 41 6.53 12.87 23.12
CA GLY A 41 6.74 11.43 22.95
C GLY A 41 7.56 11.07 21.70
N PRO A 42 7.85 9.78 21.47
CA PRO A 42 8.57 9.33 20.29
C PRO A 42 7.71 9.50 19.04
N HIS A 43 8.36 9.92 17.95
CA HIS A 43 7.69 10.03 16.65
C HIS A 43 7.17 8.66 16.20
N PRO A 44 5.90 8.58 15.75
CA PRO A 44 5.34 7.34 15.21
C PRO A 44 5.94 7.06 13.84
N VAL A 45 6.19 5.79 13.55
CA VAL A 45 6.66 5.32 12.24
C VAL A 45 5.75 4.21 11.74
N ASP A 46 5.47 4.22 10.45
CA ASP A 46 4.76 3.14 9.78
C ASP A 46 5.79 2.17 9.19
N LEU A 47 5.68 0.88 9.52
CA LEU A 47 6.50 -0.20 8.98
C LEU A 47 5.61 -1.14 8.19
N ILE A 48 5.66 -1.02 6.85
CA ILE A 48 4.70 -1.65 5.95
C ILE A 48 5.43 -2.44 4.86
N PHE A 49 5.13 -3.74 4.77
CA PHE A 49 5.48 -4.59 3.65
C PHE A 49 4.26 -4.71 2.72
N ARG A 50 4.51 -4.67 1.42
CA ARG A 50 3.50 -5.12 0.45
C ARG A 50 3.36 -6.65 0.53
N PRO A 51 2.27 -7.25 0.10
CA PRO A 51 2.10 -8.71 0.15
C PRO A 51 3.23 -9.50 -0.52
N THR A 52 3.84 -8.94 -1.56
CA THR A 52 4.96 -9.54 -2.31
C THR A 52 6.33 -9.32 -1.66
N ASP A 53 6.43 -8.40 -0.69
CA ASP A 53 7.72 -8.02 -0.11
C ASP A 53 8.09 -8.97 1.03
N ARG A 54 9.35 -9.38 1.04
CA ARG A 54 9.98 -10.16 2.11
C ARG A 54 11.11 -9.39 2.78
N ALA A 55 11.65 -8.37 2.13
CA ALA A 55 12.66 -7.52 2.71
C ALA A 55 12.28 -6.04 2.64
N LEU A 56 12.73 -5.29 3.66
CA LEU A 56 12.70 -3.84 3.72
C LEU A 56 14.12 -3.32 3.96
N VAL A 57 14.65 -2.54 3.03
CA VAL A 57 15.96 -1.92 3.15
C VAL A 57 15.77 -0.44 3.47
N ILE A 58 16.20 -0.04 4.67
CA ILE A 58 16.09 1.33 5.18
C ILE A 58 17.43 2.04 4.98
N SER A 59 17.42 3.12 4.22
CA SER A 59 18.58 3.96 3.93
C SER A 59 18.44 5.37 4.52
N GLY A 60 19.54 6.13 4.53
CA GLY A 60 19.56 7.52 5.02
C GLY A 60 20.67 7.78 6.04
N GLY A 61 20.77 9.02 6.50
CA GLY A 61 21.80 9.44 7.47
C GLY A 61 21.68 8.72 8.82
N ASN A 62 22.82 8.59 9.53
CA ASN A 62 22.87 7.84 10.80
C ASN A 62 22.00 8.44 11.91
N ALA A 63 21.83 9.76 11.94
CA ALA A 63 20.94 10.44 12.89
C ALA A 63 19.45 10.25 12.59
N GLY A 64 19.07 9.61 11.46
CA GLY A 64 17.70 9.46 11.01
C GLY A 64 16.85 8.45 11.76
N GLY A 65 17.41 7.66 12.68
CA GLY A 65 16.69 6.70 13.51
C GLY A 65 16.51 5.32 12.87
N LYS A 66 17.33 4.93 11.87
CA LYS A 66 17.31 3.59 11.24
C LYS A 66 17.40 2.46 12.28
N THR A 67 18.40 2.48 13.13
CA THR A 67 18.59 1.52 14.24
C THR A 67 17.40 1.48 15.19
N VAL A 68 16.80 2.65 15.48
CA VAL A 68 15.60 2.75 16.33
C VAL A 68 14.41 2.08 15.65
N CYS A 69 14.26 2.21 14.33
CA CYS A 69 13.21 1.50 13.57
C CYS A 69 13.35 -0.02 13.69
N LEU A 70 14.58 -0.56 13.52
CA LEU A 70 14.84 -1.99 13.67
C LEU A 70 14.52 -2.47 15.09
N LYS A 71 15.04 -1.78 16.10
CA LYS A 71 14.78 -2.08 17.52
C LYS A 71 13.28 -2.01 17.84
N THR A 72 12.59 -1.02 17.28
CA THR A 72 11.13 -0.89 17.44
C THR A 72 10.42 -2.11 16.89
N LEU A 73 10.70 -2.49 15.65
CA LEU A 73 10.07 -3.66 15.02
C LEU A 73 10.34 -4.94 15.84
N GLY A 74 11.59 -5.22 16.18
CA GLY A 74 11.95 -6.42 16.93
C GLY A 74 11.26 -6.51 18.28
N LEU A 75 11.24 -5.40 19.03
CA LEU A 75 10.61 -5.35 20.34
C LEU A 75 9.09 -5.47 20.26
N LEU A 76 8.46 -4.77 19.31
CA LEU A 76 7.01 -4.88 19.10
C LEU A 76 6.60 -6.28 18.63
N ALA A 77 7.41 -6.94 17.80
CA ALA A 77 7.18 -8.32 17.39
C ALA A 77 7.20 -9.27 18.58
N ILE A 78 8.25 -9.22 19.41
CA ILE A 78 8.36 -10.07 20.62
C ILE A 78 7.19 -9.79 21.57
N MET A 79 6.87 -8.53 21.85
CA MET A 79 5.75 -8.16 22.73
C MET A 79 4.42 -8.67 22.19
N THR A 80 4.15 -8.55 20.89
CA THR A 80 2.90 -9.00 20.28
C THR A 80 2.80 -10.53 20.33
N LEU A 81 3.87 -11.26 20.01
CA LEU A 81 3.92 -12.72 20.11
C LEU A 81 3.75 -13.23 21.54
N ALA A 82 4.17 -12.44 22.53
CA ALA A 82 3.93 -12.69 23.95
C ALA A 82 2.52 -12.29 24.42
N GLY A 83 1.64 -11.80 23.53
CA GLY A 83 0.27 -11.37 23.86
C GLY A 83 0.20 -10.03 24.60
N LEU A 84 1.27 -9.25 24.58
CA LEU A 84 1.31 -7.93 25.23
C LEU A 84 0.74 -6.83 24.33
N PRO A 85 0.09 -5.79 24.89
CA PRO A 85 -0.30 -4.61 24.15
C PRO A 85 0.94 -3.84 23.72
N VAL A 86 0.91 -3.27 22.51
CA VAL A 86 2.02 -2.57 21.88
C VAL A 86 1.63 -1.14 21.48
N PRO A 87 2.54 -0.18 21.50
CA PRO A 87 2.28 1.21 21.09
C PRO A 87 2.18 1.35 19.56
N VAL A 88 1.07 0.89 19.00
CA VAL A 88 0.74 0.95 17.58
C VAL A 88 -0.69 1.45 17.37
N ALA A 89 -1.01 1.91 16.19
CA ALA A 89 -2.38 2.24 15.80
C ALA A 89 -3.22 0.98 15.54
N LYS A 90 -4.54 1.11 15.65
CA LYS A 90 -5.48 0.03 15.33
C LYS A 90 -5.33 -0.40 13.87
N GLY A 91 -5.49 -1.69 13.62
CA GLY A 91 -5.32 -2.27 12.29
C GLY A 91 -3.88 -2.70 11.98
N SER A 92 -2.97 -2.57 12.94
CA SER A 92 -1.63 -3.13 12.82
C SER A 92 -1.65 -4.66 12.81
N VAL A 93 -0.87 -5.24 11.91
CA VAL A 93 -0.79 -6.70 11.69
C VAL A 93 0.67 -7.11 11.66
N ILE A 94 1.02 -8.22 12.29
CA ILE A 94 2.34 -8.86 12.19
C ILE A 94 2.19 -10.33 11.77
N PRO A 95 3.17 -10.88 11.02
CA PRO A 95 3.27 -12.30 10.77
C PRO A 95 3.49 -13.10 12.05
N TRP A 96 3.16 -14.37 12.01
CA TRP A 96 3.50 -15.31 13.08
C TRP A 96 4.95 -15.78 12.90
N TRP A 97 5.89 -15.07 13.50
CA TRP A 97 7.28 -15.51 13.54
C TRP A 97 7.52 -16.46 14.72
N THR A 98 8.26 -17.52 14.47
CA THR A 98 8.73 -18.47 15.49
C THR A 98 10.17 -18.16 15.92
N SER A 99 10.90 -17.40 15.10
CA SER A 99 12.29 -17.04 15.33
C SER A 99 12.53 -15.57 14.96
N ILE A 100 13.26 -14.85 15.81
CA ILE A 100 13.65 -13.44 15.59
C ILE A 100 15.14 -13.33 15.89
N HIS A 101 15.93 -12.95 14.89
CA HIS A 101 17.35 -12.70 15.02
C HIS A 101 17.65 -11.22 14.76
N ALA A 102 18.36 -10.59 15.68
CA ALA A 102 18.70 -9.18 15.60
C ALA A 102 20.22 -9.01 15.65
N PHE A 103 20.75 -8.47 14.57
CA PHE A 103 22.16 -8.10 14.42
C PHE A 103 22.25 -6.57 14.49
N ILE A 104 22.12 -6.02 15.70
CA ILE A 104 21.95 -4.59 15.95
C ILE A 104 22.96 -4.14 17.02
N GLY A 105 23.78 -3.16 16.67
CA GLY A 105 24.77 -2.55 17.55
C GLY A 105 26.17 -3.16 17.41
N ASP A 106 27.12 -2.54 18.11
CA ASP A 106 28.50 -3.02 18.19
C ASP A 106 28.55 -4.16 19.20
N GLU A 107 28.59 -5.39 18.74
CA GLU A 107 28.90 -6.56 19.57
C GLU A 107 30.41 -6.58 19.86
N GLN A 108 30.86 -5.61 20.63
CA GLN A 108 32.20 -5.69 21.26
C GLN A 108 32.06 -6.57 22.48
N SER A 109 32.17 -7.87 22.29
CA SER A 109 32.40 -8.80 23.39
C SER A 109 33.82 -8.59 23.86
N LEU A 110 34.00 -8.03 25.06
CA LEU A 110 35.28 -7.85 25.71
C LEU A 110 36.00 -9.19 25.94
N ASP A 111 35.26 -10.29 25.95
CA ASP A 111 35.77 -11.64 26.25
C ASP A 111 36.35 -12.37 25.01
N ASP A 112 35.90 -12.05 23.79
CA ASP A 112 36.27 -12.84 22.58
C ASP A 112 37.30 -12.16 21.66
N HIS A 113 37.68 -10.89 21.86
CA HIS A 113 38.56 -10.11 20.96
C HIS A 113 38.19 -10.16 19.46
N LEU A 114 36.95 -10.48 19.14
CA LEU A 114 36.43 -10.55 17.77
C LEU A 114 36.01 -9.17 17.30
N SER A 115 36.30 -8.86 16.02
CA SER A 115 35.75 -7.67 15.43
C SER A 115 34.21 -7.80 15.31
N THR A 116 33.48 -6.69 15.38
CA THR A 116 32.02 -6.63 15.24
C THR A 116 31.55 -7.39 14.00
N PHE A 117 32.27 -7.26 12.88
CA PHE A 117 32.00 -7.97 11.65
C PHE A 117 32.05 -9.50 11.81
N THR A 118 33.13 -10.02 12.41
CA THR A 118 33.31 -11.47 12.61
C THR A 118 32.26 -12.04 13.55
N ALA A 119 31.84 -11.30 14.57
CA ALA A 119 30.76 -11.71 15.46
C ALA A 119 29.42 -11.79 14.71
N GLN A 120 29.07 -10.80 13.90
CA GLN A 120 27.86 -10.81 13.06
C GLN A 120 27.84 -12.00 12.11
N ILE A 121 28.96 -12.30 11.42
CA ILE A 121 29.08 -13.45 10.49
C ILE A 121 28.88 -14.76 11.24
N ARG A 122 29.53 -14.95 12.40
CA ARG A 122 29.38 -16.16 13.20
C ARG A 122 27.92 -16.36 13.66
N HIS A 123 27.28 -15.33 14.18
CA HIS A 123 25.89 -15.38 14.63
C HIS A 123 24.94 -15.68 13.48
N LEU A 124 25.12 -15.02 12.32
CA LEU A 124 24.31 -15.29 11.14
C LEU A 124 24.52 -16.73 10.64
N GLY A 125 25.75 -17.22 10.61
CA GLY A 125 26.05 -18.62 10.26
C GLY A 125 25.34 -19.63 11.16
N ASN A 126 25.27 -19.37 12.46
CA ASN A 126 24.55 -20.23 13.41
C ASN A 126 23.03 -20.20 13.17
N ALA A 127 22.46 -19.06 12.79
CA ALA A 127 21.04 -18.91 12.50
C ALA A 127 20.63 -19.41 11.11
N TRP A 128 21.60 -19.54 10.18
CA TRP A 128 21.38 -19.72 8.75
C TRP A 128 20.54 -20.96 8.42
N GLU A 129 20.90 -22.11 8.98
CA GLU A 129 20.22 -23.37 8.68
C GLU A 129 18.82 -23.47 9.29
N ALA A 130 18.57 -22.77 10.39
CA ALA A 130 17.25 -22.71 11.05
C ALA A 130 16.34 -21.63 10.47
N THR A 131 16.85 -20.81 9.54
CA THR A 131 16.10 -19.72 8.93
C THR A 131 15.07 -20.24 7.92
N ASP A 132 13.82 -19.86 8.11
CA ASP A 132 12.67 -20.24 7.28
C ASP A 132 11.68 -19.05 7.08
N ARG A 133 10.49 -19.34 6.54
CA ARG A 133 9.43 -18.35 6.31
C ARG A 133 8.84 -17.72 7.58
N ARG A 134 9.08 -18.33 8.73
CA ARG A 134 8.65 -17.84 10.05
C ARG A 134 9.77 -17.17 10.81
N THR A 135 10.80 -16.75 10.11
CA THR A 135 11.94 -16.07 10.70
C THR A 135 11.93 -14.59 10.35
N LEU A 136 12.11 -13.73 11.36
CA LEU A 136 12.39 -12.31 11.19
C LEU A 136 13.87 -12.06 11.44
N ILE A 137 14.55 -11.43 10.49
CA ILE A 137 15.96 -11.04 10.60
C ILE A 137 16.09 -9.51 10.54
N LEU A 138 16.77 -8.94 11.52
CA LEU A 138 17.05 -7.52 11.64
C LEU A 138 18.53 -7.30 11.49
N LEU A 139 18.96 -6.57 10.43
CA LEU A 139 20.35 -6.31 10.09
C LEU A 139 20.63 -4.80 10.21
N ASP A 140 21.49 -4.39 11.12
CA ASP A 140 21.91 -3.00 11.24
C ASP A 140 23.36 -2.85 10.74
N GLU A 141 23.51 -2.13 9.64
CA GLU A 141 24.79 -1.87 8.98
C GLU A 141 25.63 -3.15 8.74
N PHE A 142 24.94 -4.25 8.38
CA PHE A 142 25.60 -5.53 8.13
C PHE A 142 26.61 -5.42 6.98
N GLY A 143 27.80 -5.96 7.21
CA GLY A 143 28.93 -5.82 6.29
C GLY A 143 29.80 -4.59 6.54
N ALA A 144 29.45 -3.73 7.50
CA ALA A 144 30.37 -2.67 7.97
C ALA A 144 31.55 -3.27 8.74
N GLY A 145 32.68 -2.56 8.74
CA GLY A 145 33.89 -3.02 9.44
C GLY A 145 34.81 -3.91 8.60
N THR A 146 34.53 -4.10 7.31
CA THR A 146 35.43 -4.69 6.32
C THR A 146 35.57 -3.77 5.10
N ASP A 147 36.24 -4.23 4.03
CA ASP A 147 36.31 -3.51 2.78
C ASP A 147 34.88 -3.18 2.26
N PRO A 148 34.58 -1.90 1.94
CA PRO A 148 33.22 -1.49 1.59
C PRO A 148 32.60 -2.23 0.40
N ALA A 149 33.41 -2.60 -0.61
CA ALA A 149 32.93 -3.31 -1.78
C ALA A 149 32.59 -4.77 -1.43
N GLN A 150 33.48 -5.42 -0.66
CA GLN A 150 33.25 -6.78 -0.18
C GLN A 150 32.08 -6.86 0.80
N GLY A 151 31.99 -5.90 1.74
CA GLY A 151 30.90 -5.81 2.70
C GLY A 151 29.54 -5.62 2.02
N ALA A 152 29.47 -4.74 1.03
CA ALA A 152 28.25 -4.52 0.26
C ALA A 152 27.86 -5.76 -0.58
N ALA A 153 28.82 -6.41 -1.24
CA ALA A 153 28.56 -7.63 -2.02
C ALA A 153 28.08 -8.78 -1.12
N LEU A 154 28.68 -8.96 0.04
CA LEU A 154 28.27 -9.96 1.02
C LEU A 154 26.86 -9.67 1.55
N ALA A 155 26.55 -8.42 1.88
CA ALA A 155 25.24 -8.04 2.36
C ALA A 155 24.13 -8.30 1.31
N GLN A 156 24.40 -8.05 0.03
CA GLN A 156 23.48 -8.41 -1.05
C GLN A 156 23.27 -9.92 -1.15
N ALA A 157 24.35 -10.70 -1.12
CA ALA A 157 24.27 -12.16 -1.19
C ALA A 157 23.53 -12.76 0.01
N VAL A 158 23.73 -12.20 1.20
CA VAL A 158 22.99 -12.59 2.41
C VAL A 158 21.52 -12.27 2.27
N LEU A 159 21.15 -11.09 1.78
CA LEU A 159 19.75 -10.76 1.52
C LEU A 159 19.11 -11.72 0.52
N ASP A 160 19.76 -12.04 -0.59
CA ASP A 160 19.27 -13.01 -1.58
C ASP A 160 19.04 -14.39 -0.94
N GLY A 161 20.03 -14.90 -0.19
CA GLY A 161 19.90 -16.22 0.45
C GLY A 161 18.82 -16.27 1.54
N LEU A 162 18.57 -15.19 2.26
CA LEU A 162 17.47 -15.09 3.24
C LEU A 162 16.11 -15.02 2.55
N LEU A 163 16.02 -14.30 1.43
CA LEU A 163 14.81 -14.24 0.61
C LEU A 163 14.46 -15.59 -0.02
N GLU A 164 15.45 -16.34 -0.52
CA GLU A 164 15.27 -17.70 -1.03
C GLU A 164 14.71 -18.66 0.03
N ARG A 165 15.09 -18.47 1.29
CA ARG A 165 14.52 -19.20 2.45
C ARG A 165 13.14 -18.69 2.87
N GLY A 166 12.67 -17.59 2.28
CA GLY A 166 11.38 -16.97 2.56
C GLY A 166 11.33 -16.15 3.85
N ALA A 167 12.46 -15.87 4.48
CA ALA A 167 12.53 -15.09 5.71
C ALA A 167 12.08 -13.65 5.49
N HIS A 168 11.55 -13.02 6.54
CA HIS A 168 11.34 -11.59 6.56
C HIS A 168 12.62 -10.88 7.02
N VAL A 169 13.07 -9.90 6.26
CA VAL A 169 14.31 -9.20 6.56
C VAL A 169 14.07 -7.69 6.63
N VAL A 170 14.58 -7.04 7.67
CA VAL A 170 14.69 -5.58 7.70
C VAL A 170 16.15 -5.20 7.87
N ALA A 171 16.69 -4.52 6.88
CA ALA A 171 18.10 -4.11 6.87
C ALA A 171 18.22 -2.58 6.86
N ALA A 172 19.00 -2.03 7.79
CA ALA A 172 19.45 -0.65 7.73
C ALA A 172 20.84 -0.59 7.11
N THR A 173 21.06 0.32 6.18
CA THR A 173 22.34 0.40 5.47
C THR A 173 22.66 1.81 4.99
N HIS A 174 23.93 2.09 4.87
CA HIS A 174 24.49 3.24 4.18
C HIS A 174 25.13 2.89 2.83
N PHE A 175 25.29 1.58 2.50
CA PHE A 175 25.93 1.14 1.25
C PHE A 175 25.14 1.54 0.01
N PRO A 176 25.74 2.29 -0.95
CA PRO A 176 25.06 2.67 -2.20
C PRO A 176 24.58 1.45 -3.01
N ALA A 177 25.37 0.38 -3.03
CA ALA A 177 25.02 -0.85 -3.75
C ALA A 177 23.75 -1.51 -3.22
N LEU A 178 23.52 -1.55 -1.89
CA LEU A 178 22.29 -2.06 -1.31
C LEU A 178 21.09 -1.14 -1.57
N LYS A 179 21.31 0.17 -1.68
CA LYS A 179 20.24 1.12 -2.05
C LYS A 179 19.74 0.82 -3.47
N THR A 180 20.65 0.65 -4.42
CA THR A 180 20.32 0.27 -5.80
C THR A 180 19.65 -1.11 -5.86
N TYR A 181 20.20 -2.09 -5.17
CA TYR A 181 19.63 -3.42 -5.05
C TYR A 181 18.18 -3.38 -4.57
N ALA A 182 17.89 -2.61 -3.52
CA ALA A 182 16.53 -2.50 -2.98
C ALA A 182 15.51 -1.87 -3.92
N LEU A 183 15.95 -1.02 -4.86
CA LEU A 183 15.07 -0.42 -5.87
C LEU A 183 14.79 -1.35 -7.06
N THR A 184 15.67 -2.32 -7.31
CA THR A 184 15.64 -3.16 -8.51
C THR A 184 15.23 -4.60 -8.25
N ARG A 185 15.42 -5.08 -7.02
CA ARG A 185 15.18 -6.48 -6.65
C ARG A 185 13.70 -6.71 -6.31
N GLU A 186 13.09 -7.68 -6.96
CA GLU A 186 11.73 -8.13 -6.65
C GLU A 186 11.66 -8.74 -5.26
N GLY A 187 10.56 -8.49 -4.53
CA GLY A 187 10.40 -8.94 -3.14
C GLY A 187 11.15 -8.09 -2.11
N VAL A 188 11.86 -7.05 -2.54
CA VAL A 188 12.55 -6.09 -1.67
C VAL A 188 11.92 -4.71 -1.81
N ARG A 189 11.62 -4.08 -0.70
CA ARG A 189 11.13 -2.72 -0.68
C ARG A 189 12.20 -1.77 -0.16
N ALA A 190 12.43 -0.68 -0.86
CA ALA A 190 13.31 0.38 -0.40
C ALA A 190 12.53 1.36 0.50
N ALA A 191 13.20 1.88 1.52
CA ALA A 191 12.72 3.02 2.29
C ALA A 191 13.86 3.96 2.63
N SER A 192 13.57 5.24 2.76
CA SER A 192 14.51 6.22 3.25
C SER A 192 13.98 6.96 4.46
N VAL A 193 14.86 7.29 5.41
CA VAL A 193 14.51 8.20 6.50
C VAL A 193 14.44 9.61 5.95
N LEU A 194 13.33 10.31 6.24
CA LEU A 194 13.11 11.68 5.80
C LEU A 194 13.81 12.69 6.73
N PHE A 195 14.34 13.72 6.11
CA PHE A 195 14.87 14.89 6.79
C PHE A 195 14.15 16.15 6.29
N ASP A 196 14.02 17.11 7.16
CA ASP A 196 13.48 18.42 6.80
C ASP A 196 14.43 19.13 5.82
N PRO A 197 13.99 19.56 4.65
CA PRO A 197 14.86 20.15 3.63
C PRO A 197 15.54 21.46 4.10
N GLY A 198 14.86 22.25 4.92
CA GLY A 198 15.35 23.54 5.40
C GLY A 198 16.24 23.43 6.62
N THR A 199 15.79 22.66 7.62
CA THR A 199 16.50 22.52 8.91
C THR A 199 17.48 21.36 8.95
N LYS A 200 17.45 20.47 7.95
CA LYS A 200 18.24 19.22 7.91
C LYS A 200 18.03 18.27 9.10
N LYS A 201 17.03 18.55 9.94
CA LYS A 201 16.71 17.69 11.08
C LYS A 201 15.94 16.45 10.65
N PRO A 202 16.12 15.30 11.31
CA PRO A 202 15.38 14.11 11.00
C PRO A 202 13.90 14.27 11.35
N LEU A 203 13.04 13.88 10.43
CA LEU A 203 11.58 13.85 10.62
C LEU A 203 11.12 12.54 11.27
N PHE A 204 12.00 11.56 11.43
CA PHE A 204 11.74 10.22 11.97
C PHE A 204 10.57 9.52 11.25
N ARG A 205 10.44 9.75 9.95
CA ARG A 205 9.44 9.16 9.07
C ARG A 205 10.12 8.43 7.92
N LEU A 206 9.50 7.38 7.43
CA LEU A 206 9.97 6.63 6.27
C LEU A 206 9.24 7.08 5.00
N ALA A 207 10.00 7.36 3.95
CA ALA A 207 9.52 7.45 2.58
C ALA A 207 9.81 6.13 1.89
N TYR A 208 8.80 5.50 1.36
CA TYR A 208 8.89 4.21 0.70
C TYR A 208 9.22 4.35 -0.78
N ASP A 209 9.81 3.28 -1.33
CA ASP A 209 10.18 3.19 -2.75
C ASP A 209 11.18 4.29 -3.18
N GLN A 210 11.92 4.81 -2.20
CA GLN A 210 12.95 5.83 -2.32
C GLN A 210 14.20 5.43 -1.55
N VAL A 211 15.34 6.03 -1.93
CA VAL A 211 16.60 5.86 -1.21
C VAL A 211 17.16 7.19 -0.73
N GLY A 212 17.61 7.20 0.52
CA GLY A 212 18.16 8.41 1.13
C GLY A 212 19.52 8.81 0.57
N ALA A 213 19.70 10.10 0.31
CA ALA A 213 21.02 10.66 0.05
C ALA A 213 21.92 10.56 1.29
N SER A 214 23.22 10.49 1.08
CA SER A 214 24.19 10.59 2.17
C SER A 214 24.28 12.04 2.62
N GLN A 215 24.20 12.28 3.94
CA GLN A 215 24.20 13.62 4.51
C GLN A 215 25.49 13.92 5.30
N ALA A 216 26.56 13.14 5.07
CA ALA A 216 27.79 13.27 5.83
C ALA A 216 28.40 14.68 5.74
N LEU A 217 28.38 15.30 4.55
CA LEU A 217 28.89 16.65 4.36
C LEU A 217 27.99 17.72 5.00
N ASP A 218 26.66 17.54 4.95
CA ASP A 218 25.74 18.44 5.61
C ASP A 218 25.92 18.41 7.15
N VAL A 219 26.03 17.21 7.72
CA VAL A 219 26.32 17.02 9.14
C VAL A 219 27.68 17.65 9.52
N ALA A 220 28.71 17.44 8.73
CA ALA A 220 30.02 18.02 8.97
C ALA A 220 29.96 19.56 8.91
N ARG A 221 29.19 20.14 8.03
CA ARG A 221 28.95 21.58 7.93
C ARG A 221 28.23 22.12 9.17
N GLU A 222 27.19 21.43 9.61
CA GLU A 222 26.41 21.80 10.80
C GLU A 222 27.25 21.77 12.07
N HIS A 223 28.18 20.83 12.16
CA HIS A 223 29.14 20.72 13.30
C HIS A 223 30.38 21.59 13.15
N GLY A 224 30.40 22.52 12.20
CA GLY A 224 31.39 23.57 12.11
C GLY A 224 32.70 23.17 11.41
N LEU A 225 32.71 22.11 10.60
CA LEU A 225 33.88 21.80 9.78
C LEU A 225 34.14 22.93 8.75
N PRO A 226 35.37 23.42 8.59
CA PRO A 226 35.65 24.54 7.67
C PRO A 226 35.19 24.27 6.23
N GLU A 227 34.59 25.25 5.61
CA GLU A 227 34.04 25.15 4.25
C GLU A 227 35.12 24.78 3.21
N SER A 228 36.36 25.17 3.45
CA SER A 228 37.51 24.77 2.60
C SER A 228 37.75 23.25 2.60
N VAL A 229 37.49 22.58 3.72
CA VAL A 229 37.59 21.11 3.83
C VAL A 229 36.39 20.46 3.13
N LEU A 230 35.21 20.99 3.34
CA LEU A 230 33.96 20.47 2.72
C LEU A 230 34.02 20.55 1.20
N ARG A 231 34.42 21.69 0.63
CA ARG A 231 34.63 21.84 -0.83
C ARG A 231 35.64 20.82 -1.39
N ARG A 232 36.71 20.55 -0.63
CA ARG A 232 37.69 19.55 -1.05
C ARG A 232 37.13 18.14 -1.01
N ALA A 233 36.31 17.82 0.00
CA ALA A 233 35.60 16.55 0.08
C ALA A 233 34.59 16.39 -1.06
N GLU A 234 33.84 17.43 -1.41
CA GLU A 234 32.96 17.47 -2.58
C GLU A 234 33.73 17.20 -3.88
N GLN A 235 34.91 17.81 -4.06
CA GLN A 235 35.77 17.53 -5.23
C GLN A 235 36.21 16.08 -5.31
N TYR A 236 36.57 15.45 -4.19
CA TYR A 236 36.93 14.01 -4.16
C TYR A 236 35.74 13.11 -4.50
N LEU A 237 34.54 13.43 -4.02
CA LEU A 237 33.33 12.69 -4.38
C LEU A 237 33.03 12.77 -5.89
N LEU A 238 33.29 13.92 -6.50
CA LEU A 238 33.12 14.10 -7.95
C LEU A 238 34.13 13.27 -8.77
N LEU A 239 35.29 12.98 -8.22
CA LEU A 239 36.31 12.17 -8.89
C LEU A 239 36.06 10.66 -8.76
N ASP A 240 35.38 10.24 -7.70
CA ASP A 240 35.24 8.82 -7.33
C ASP A 240 33.96 8.13 -7.82
N GLY A 241 32.95 8.87 -8.31
CA GLY A 241 31.71 8.21 -8.67
C GLY A 241 30.59 9.08 -9.23
N GLN A 242 30.85 9.84 -10.28
CA GLN A 242 29.90 10.82 -10.84
C GLN A 242 28.56 10.24 -11.29
N ASP A 243 28.50 8.99 -11.73
CA ASP A 243 27.28 8.44 -12.36
C ASP A 243 26.24 7.92 -11.36
N MET A 244 26.67 7.41 -10.19
CA MET A 244 25.76 6.75 -9.26
C MET A 244 24.84 7.75 -8.53
N THR A 245 25.34 8.93 -8.15
CA THR A 245 24.52 9.95 -7.45
C THR A 245 23.45 10.51 -8.41
N ALA A 246 23.81 10.80 -9.65
CA ALA A 246 22.87 11.30 -10.66
C ALA A 246 21.79 10.26 -11.00
N VAL A 247 22.14 8.96 -11.06
CA VAL A 247 21.18 7.88 -11.27
C VAL A 247 20.23 7.77 -10.06
N MET A 248 20.74 7.86 -8.83
CA MET A 248 19.93 7.83 -7.62
C MET A 248 18.94 9.01 -7.55
N ASP A 249 19.39 10.22 -7.87
CA ASP A 249 18.53 11.40 -7.88
C ASP A 249 17.41 11.27 -8.93
N ARG A 250 17.73 10.71 -10.10
CA ARG A 250 16.75 10.46 -11.15
C ARG A 250 15.74 9.38 -10.75
N LEU A 251 16.18 8.32 -10.08
CA LEU A 251 15.30 7.27 -9.54
C LEU A 251 14.40 7.81 -8.44
N ASN A 252 14.93 8.61 -7.53
CA ASN A 252 14.15 9.25 -6.47
C ASN A 252 13.10 10.23 -7.05
N ALA A 253 13.44 11.02 -8.06
CA ALA A 253 12.50 11.91 -8.73
C ALA A 253 11.37 11.13 -9.42
N LEU A 254 11.67 10.00 -10.05
CA LEU A 254 10.67 9.10 -10.65
C LEU A 254 9.78 8.46 -9.58
N ALA A 255 10.35 8.03 -8.47
CA ALA A 255 9.60 7.44 -7.35
C ALA A 255 8.65 8.45 -6.72
N ALA A 256 9.10 9.68 -6.45
CA ALA A 256 8.28 10.76 -5.92
C ALA A 256 7.11 11.12 -6.86
N LYS A 257 7.36 11.14 -8.18
CA LYS A 257 6.30 11.36 -9.17
C LYS A 257 5.26 10.24 -9.14
N ARG A 258 5.70 8.99 -9.06
CA ARG A 258 4.82 7.82 -8.97
C ARG A 258 3.96 7.80 -7.70
N GLU A 259 4.54 8.20 -6.57
CA GLU A 259 3.82 8.33 -5.30
C GLU A 259 2.73 9.39 -5.40
N GLY A 260 3.04 10.57 -5.97
CA GLY A 260 2.05 11.62 -6.23
C GLY A 260 0.91 11.17 -7.17
N GLU A 261 1.22 10.41 -8.22
CA GLU A 261 0.21 9.84 -9.13
C GLU A 261 -0.69 8.81 -8.42
N LEU A 262 -0.10 7.95 -7.57
CA LEU A 262 -0.85 6.97 -6.77
C LEU A 262 -1.78 7.64 -5.75
N ASP A 263 -1.33 8.69 -5.09
CA ASP A 263 -2.16 9.42 -4.13
C ASP A 263 -3.29 10.18 -4.81
N ALA A 264 -3.03 10.77 -5.98
CA ALA A 264 -4.07 11.38 -6.81
C ALA A 264 -5.12 10.36 -7.26
N LEU A 265 -4.69 9.17 -7.69
CA LEU A 265 -5.58 8.07 -8.10
C LEU A 265 -6.41 7.55 -6.92
N LYS A 266 -5.83 7.39 -5.73
CA LYS A 266 -6.56 7.01 -4.52
C LYS A 266 -7.61 8.04 -4.14
N ALA A 267 -7.27 9.33 -4.22
CA ALA A 267 -8.21 10.42 -3.95
C ALA A 267 -9.38 10.43 -4.95
N GLU A 268 -9.11 10.17 -6.23
CA GLU A 268 -10.14 10.06 -7.27
C GLU A 268 -11.05 8.84 -7.04
N GLN A 269 -10.48 7.68 -6.72
CA GLN A 269 -11.24 6.49 -6.36
C GLN A 269 -12.14 6.72 -5.14
N GLN A 270 -11.64 7.40 -4.12
CA GLN A 270 -12.42 7.74 -2.94
C GLN A 270 -13.59 8.65 -3.28
N ARG A 271 -13.35 9.72 -4.06
CA ARG A 271 -14.40 10.62 -4.55
C ARG A 271 -15.47 9.90 -5.37
N THR A 272 -15.04 8.96 -6.22
CA THR A 272 -15.96 8.15 -7.03
C THR A 272 -16.79 7.22 -6.17
N ARG A 273 -16.20 6.61 -5.14
CA ARG A 273 -16.90 5.77 -4.17
C ARG A 273 -17.94 6.56 -3.38
N GLU A 274 -17.59 7.75 -2.93
CA GLU A 274 -18.51 8.65 -2.21
C GLU A 274 -19.67 9.10 -3.09
N LYS A 275 -19.41 9.48 -4.36
CA LYS A 275 -20.46 9.80 -5.32
C LYS A 275 -21.41 8.64 -5.55
N ARG A 276 -20.89 7.42 -5.76
CA ARG A 276 -21.73 6.21 -5.92
C ARG A 276 -22.59 5.95 -4.70
N LYS A 277 -22.01 6.09 -3.50
CA LYS A 277 -22.76 5.93 -2.24
C LYS A 277 -23.88 6.95 -2.10
N ALA A 278 -23.60 8.21 -2.39
CA ALA A 278 -24.61 9.28 -2.36
C ALA A 278 -25.76 9.05 -3.35
N VAL A 279 -25.46 8.59 -4.57
CA VAL A 279 -26.47 8.23 -5.58
C VAL A 279 -27.31 7.05 -5.11
N GLN A 280 -26.69 6.02 -4.55
CA GLN A 280 -27.40 4.85 -4.03
C GLN A 280 -28.33 5.21 -2.85
N GLU A 281 -27.84 6.02 -1.90
CA GLU A 281 -28.66 6.51 -0.77
C GLU A 281 -29.84 7.38 -1.25
N ARG A 282 -29.63 8.18 -2.31
CA ARG A 282 -30.71 8.98 -2.90
C ARG A 282 -31.75 8.06 -3.54
N PHE A 283 -31.32 7.08 -4.32
CA PHE A 283 -32.19 6.10 -4.96
C PHE A 283 -33.00 5.29 -3.94
N GLU A 284 -32.38 4.86 -2.85
CA GLU A 284 -33.07 4.14 -1.78
C GLU A 284 -34.15 5.01 -1.11
N ARG A 285 -33.86 6.28 -0.83
CA ARG A 285 -34.82 7.23 -0.27
C ARG A 285 -36.02 7.49 -1.23
N GLU A 286 -35.73 7.64 -2.52
CA GLU A 286 -36.77 7.81 -3.53
C GLU A 286 -37.65 6.56 -3.65
N ARG A 287 -37.04 5.38 -3.65
CA ARG A 287 -37.75 4.10 -3.63
C ARG A 287 -38.64 3.93 -2.40
N GLU A 288 -38.13 4.27 -1.22
CA GLU A 288 -38.92 4.21 0.02
C GLU A 288 -40.11 5.17 -0.01
N ARG A 289 -39.93 6.38 -0.53
CA ARG A 289 -41.03 7.35 -0.72
C ARG A 289 -42.08 6.79 -1.66
N LEU A 290 -41.68 6.31 -2.84
CA LEU A 290 -42.60 5.70 -3.80
C LEU A 290 -43.40 4.53 -3.20
N ILE A 291 -42.72 3.64 -2.46
CA ILE A 291 -43.41 2.51 -1.80
C ILE A 291 -44.43 3.02 -0.76
N LYS A 292 -44.10 4.08 -0.02
CA LYS A 292 -45.02 4.67 0.95
C LYS A 292 -46.20 5.30 0.28
N ASP A 293 -46.00 6.11 -0.75
CA ASP A 293 -47.06 6.77 -1.51
C ASP A 293 -48.01 5.76 -2.14
N VAL A 294 -47.49 4.68 -2.71
CA VAL A 294 -48.24 3.57 -3.26
C VAL A 294 -49.09 2.86 -2.20
N ARG A 295 -48.52 2.60 -1.02
CA ARG A 295 -49.25 1.99 0.10
C ARG A 295 -50.41 2.88 0.57
N GLU A 296 -50.14 4.18 0.72
CA GLU A 296 -51.18 5.15 1.15
C GLU A 296 -52.29 5.25 0.12
N LEU A 297 -51.94 5.34 -1.18
CA LEU A 297 -52.94 5.41 -2.26
C LEU A 297 -53.74 4.11 -2.37
N SER A 298 -53.10 2.96 -2.28
CA SER A 298 -53.78 1.66 -2.26
C SER A 298 -54.72 1.51 -1.07
N ALA A 299 -54.31 1.93 0.12
CA ALA A 299 -55.12 1.91 1.32
C ALA A 299 -56.35 2.83 1.19
N LYS A 300 -56.17 4.01 0.58
CA LYS A 300 -57.28 4.95 0.29
C LYS A 300 -58.29 4.35 -0.67
N VAL A 301 -57.84 3.78 -1.78
CA VAL A 301 -58.75 3.14 -2.77
C VAL A 301 -59.53 1.96 -2.15
N MET A 302 -58.85 1.14 -1.31
CA MET A 302 -59.49 0.04 -0.59
C MET A 302 -60.57 0.53 0.41
N LYS A 303 -60.26 1.62 1.14
CA LYS A 303 -61.21 2.23 2.10
C LYS A 303 -62.42 2.81 1.39
N ASP A 304 -62.26 3.55 0.30
CA ASP A 304 -63.34 4.13 -0.50
C ASP A 304 -64.24 3.04 -1.12
N TRP A 305 -63.65 1.89 -1.47
CA TRP A 305 -64.41 0.72 -1.91
C TRP A 305 -65.24 0.08 -0.78
N GLN A 306 -64.63 -0.12 0.40
CA GLN A 306 -65.31 -0.70 1.57
C GLN A 306 -66.45 0.19 2.09
N GLU A 307 -66.29 1.50 2.02
CA GLU A 307 -67.31 2.48 2.42
C GLU A 307 -68.42 2.69 1.36
N GLY A 308 -68.37 1.93 0.25
CA GLY A 308 -69.34 2.03 -0.82
C GLY A 308 -69.32 3.33 -1.65
N LYS A 309 -68.24 4.15 -1.45
CA LYS A 309 -68.07 5.43 -2.17
C LYS A 309 -67.54 5.24 -3.59
N ALA A 310 -66.97 4.08 -3.91
CA ALA A 310 -66.48 3.75 -5.24
C ALA A 310 -66.99 2.37 -5.68
N GLY A 311 -67.57 2.29 -6.91
CA GLY A 311 -67.93 1.00 -7.50
C GLY A 311 -66.72 0.14 -7.82
N HIS A 312 -66.83 -1.20 -7.75
CA HIS A 312 -65.78 -2.16 -8.01
C HIS A 312 -64.94 -1.88 -9.28
N LYS A 313 -65.61 -1.46 -10.36
CA LYS A 313 -64.99 -1.14 -11.64
C LYS A 313 -64.14 0.13 -11.60
N GLN A 314 -64.47 1.08 -10.73
CA GLN A 314 -63.73 2.34 -10.52
C GLN A 314 -62.50 2.13 -9.65
N ALA A 315 -62.60 1.33 -8.57
CA ALA A 315 -61.49 0.94 -7.72
C ALA A 315 -60.41 0.15 -8.48
N LEU A 316 -60.84 -0.79 -9.36
CA LEU A 316 -59.93 -1.51 -10.24
C LEU A 316 -59.21 -0.61 -11.25
N LYS A 317 -59.91 0.42 -11.78
CA LYS A 317 -59.33 1.39 -12.72
C LYS A 317 -58.28 2.30 -12.04
N GLU A 318 -58.52 2.68 -10.79
CA GLU A 318 -57.57 3.47 -10.00
C GLU A 318 -56.35 2.67 -9.57
N LEU A 319 -56.54 1.42 -9.14
CA LEU A 319 -55.42 0.50 -8.86
C LEU A 319 -54.57 0.21 -10.11
N ALA A 320 -55.22 0.10 -11.29
CA ALA A 320 -54.52 -0.06 -12.56
C ALA A 320 -53.69 1.19 -12.93
N LYS A 321 -54.16 2.40 -12.63
CA LYS A 321 -53.37 3.64 -12.79
C LYS A 321 -52.15 3.67 -11.88
N VAL A 322 -52.33 3.36 -10.60
CA VAL A 322 -51.20 3.25 -9.64
C VAL A 322 -50.18 2.24 -10.10
N ARG A 323 -50.63 1.11 -10.67
CA ARG A 323 -49.72 0.11 -11.23
C ARG A 323 -49.01 0.61 -12.49
N ALA A 324 -49.65 1.41 -13.33
CA ALA A 324 -49.06 2.02 -14.52
C ALA A 324 -48.02 3.10 -14.15
N GLU A 325 -48.28 3.90 -13.10
CA GLU A 325 -47.31 4.88 -12.57
C GLU A 325 -46.08 4.22 -11.94
N LEU A 326 -46.21 3.00 -11.39
CA LEU A 326 -45.10 2.18 -10.91
C LEU A 326 -44.25 1.58 -12.04
N HIS A 327 -44.83 1.45 -13.24
CA HIS A 327 -44.12 0.94 -14.43
C HIS A 327 -43.53 2.05 -15.30
N VAL A 328 -43.41 3.30 -14.79
CA VAL A 328 -42.52 4.28 -15.39
C VAL A 328 -41.10 3.83 -15.04
N SER A 329 -40.60 2.99 -15.91
CA SER A 329 -39.19 2.54 -15.91
C SER A 329 -38.29 3.77 -15.91
N PRO A 330 -37.13 3.71 -15.24
CA PRO A 330 -36.10 4.74 -15.32
C PRO A 330 -35.37 4.69 -16.69
N GLU A 331 -36.13 4.73 -17.78
CA GLU A 331 -35.63 4.64 -19.16
C GLU A 331 -35.45 6.00 -19.86
N GLN A 332 -35.40 7.09 -19.12
CA GLN A 332 -35.24 8.40 -19.76
C GLN A 332 -34.13 9.31 -19.19
N GLU A 333 -33.08 8.73 -18.63
CA GLU A 333 -31.79 9.46 -18.51
C GLU A 333 -30.61 8.59 -18.98
N GLU A 334 -30.79 7.86 -20.08
CA GLU A 334 -29.63 7.43 -20.85
C GLU A 334 -29.10 8.65 -21.62
N ALA A 335 -28.10 9.30 -21.05
CA ALA A 335 -27.24 10.21 -21.79
C ALA A 335 -26.93 9.57 -23.14
N ALA A 336 -27.22 10.28 -24.22
CA ALA A 336 -26.96 9.86 -25.58
C ALA A 336 -25.54 9.29 -25.69
N ALA A 337 -25.46 7.97 -25.70
CA ALA A 337 -24.20 7.30 -26.02
C ALA A 337 -23.86 7.66 -27.47
N PRO A 338 -22.58 7.88 -27.81
CA PRO A 338 -22.18 8.21 -29.16
C PRO A 338 -22.78 7.17 -30.13
N ALA A 339 -23.45 7.65 -31.16
CA ALA A 339 -24.01 6.83 -32.22
C ALA A 339 -22.86 6.00 -32.82
N PHE A 340 -22.93 4.70 -32.67
CA PHE A 340 -21.93 3.79 -33.18
C PHE A 340 -22.25 3.51 -34.66
N ASP A 341 -21.34 3.81 -35.58
CA ASP A 341 -21.54 3.50 -36.98
C ASP A 341 -21.27 2.00 -37.22
N ILE A 342 -22.30 1.24 -37.60
CA ILE A 342 -22.17 -0.20 -37.91
C ILE A 342 -21.14 -0.44 -39.02
N ALA A 343 -20.92 0.51 -39.93
CA ALA A 343 -19.97 0.37 -41.01
C ALA A 343 -18.50 0.26 -40.52
N GLU A 344 -18.22 0.64 -39.28
CA GLU A 344 -16.89 0.51 -38.68
C GLU A 344 -16.63 -0.84 -38.01
N LEU A 345 -17.67 -1.67 -37.81
CA LEU A 345 -17.51 -2.99 -37.19
C LEU A 345 -16.90 -4.01 -38.14
N LYS A 346 -15.91 -4.75 -37.63
CA LYS A 346 -15.25 -5.83 -38.37
C LYS A 346 -15.59 -7.20 -37.79
N PRO A 347 -15.76 -8.23 -38.62
CA PRO A 347 -15.89 -9.60 -38.16
C PRO A 347 -14.68 -9.99 -37.26
N GLY A 348 -14.98 -10.61 -36.11
CA GLY A 348 -14.02 -10.95 -35.06
C GLY A 348 -13.86 -9.91 -33.96
N GLN A 349 -14.45 -8.73 -34.07
CA GLN A 349 -14.41 -7.70 -33.04
C GLN A 349 -15.30 -8.05 -31.84
N HIS A 350 -14.83 -7.78 -30.64
CA HIS A 350 -15.61 -7.95 -29.41
C HIS A 350 -16.47 -6.72 -29.13
N VAL A 351 -17.76 -6.93 -28.92
CA VAL A 351 -18.73 -5.90 -28.59
C VAL A 351 -19.52 -6.29 -27.35
N MET A 352 -20.16 -5.30 -26.71
CA MET A 352 -21.05 -5.55 -25.58
C MET A 352 -22.51 -5.45 -26.05
N HIS A 353 -23.23 -6.54 -25.98
CA HIS A 353 -24.68 -6.54 -26.23
C HIS A 353 -25.43 -6.01 -25.00
N ARG A 354 -25.88 -4.76 -25.07
CA ARG A 354 -26.47 -4.02 -23.94
C ARG A 354 -27.72 -4.69 -23.34
N PRO A 355 -28.73 -5.12 -24.13
CA PRO A 355 -29.94 -5.70 -23.56
C PRO A 355 -29.69 -6.90 -22.66
N TRP A 356 -28.62 -7.68 -22.93
CA TRP A 356 -28.30 -8.87 -22.14
C TRP A 356 -27.03 -8.69 -21.29
N ASN A 357 -26.40 -7.52 -21.36
CA ASN A 357 -25.14 -7.20 -20.66
C ASN A 357 -24.06 -8.30 -20.81
N LYS A 358 -23.93 -8.84 -22.05
CA LYS A 358 -22.99 -9.91 -22.37
C LYS A 358 -22.01 -9.51 -23.46
N LYS A 359 -20.76 -9.99 -23.34
CA LYS A 359 -19.77 -9.85 -24.39
C LYS A 359 -20.15 -10.76 -25.56
N ALA A 360 -20.08 -10.25 -26.78
CA ALA A 360 -20.35 -10.94 -28.01
C ALA A 360 -19.24 -10.70 -29.03
N VAL A 361 -19.09 -11.61 -29.98
CA VAL A 361 -18.14 -11.48 -31.08
C VAL A 361 -18.93 -11.22 -32.37
N VAL A 362 -18.54 -10.17 -33.10
CA VAL A 362 -19.14 -9.87 -34.41
C VAL A 362 -18.77 -10.97 -35.40
N ARG A 363 -19.76 -11.64 -35.99
CA ARG A 363 -19.56 -12.64 -37.05
C ARG A 363 -19.78 -12.07 -38.44
N GLU A 364 -20.80 -11.24 -38.60
CA GLU A 364 -21.22 -10.70 -39.88
C GLU A 364 -21.87 -9.34 -39.69
N VAL A 365 -21.68 -8.41 -40.61
CA VAL A 365 -22.26 -7.06 -40.59
C VAL A 365 -23.08 -6.86 -41.83
N ASP A 366 -24.40 -6.61 -41.69
CA ASP A 366 -25.30 -6.22 -42.79
C ASP A 366 -25.60 -4.72 -42.69
N ALA A 367 -24.79 -3.92 -43.36
CA ALA A 367 -24.92 -2.48 -43.37
C ALA A 367 -26.18 -2.00 -44.12
N ARG A 368 -26.79 -2.86 -45.01
CA ARG A 368 -28.04 -2.49 -45.73
C ARG A 368 -29.27 -2.60 -44.86
N GLN A 369 -29.29 -3.53 -43.94
CA GLN A 369 -30.41 -3.75 -43.01
C GLN A 369 -30.12 -3.21 -41.61
N ASN A 370 -28.99 -2.52 -41.42
CA ASN A 370 -28.54 -1.94 -40.14
C ASN A 370 -28.49 -2.97 -39.00
N ARG A 371 -27.97 -4.21 -39.28
CA ARG A 371 -27.95 -5.34 -38.37
C ARG A 371 -26.54 -5.95 -38.27
N VAL A 372 -26.27 -6.51 -37.12
CA VAL A 372 -25.01 -7.23 -36.85
C VAL A 372 -25.31 -8.62 -36.30
N LYS A 373 -24.65 -9.64 -36.85
CA LYS A 373 -24.73 -11.01 -36.34
C LYS A 373 -23.71 -11.18 -35.25
N LEU A 374 -24.18 -11.42 -34.05
CA LEU A 374 -23.37 -11.56 -32.84
C LEU A 374 -23.32 -13.03 -32.41
N ASP A 375 -22.14 -13.49 -32.01
CA ASP A 375 -21.93 -14.79 -31.39
C ASP A 375 -21.69 -14.59 -29.88
N MET A 376 -22.55 -15.19 -29.08
CA MET A 376 -22.44 -15.19 -27.63
C MET A 376 -22.29 -16.63 -27.14
N ASN A 377 -21.05 -17.08 -26.97
CA ASN A 377 -20.71 -18.43 -26.50
C ASN A 377 -21.38 -19.56 -27.31
N GLY A 378 -21.33 -19.45 -28.65
CA GLY A 378 -21.87 -20.46 -29.56
C GLY A 378 -23.32 -20.24 -29.96
N VAL A 379 -24.01 -19.26 -29.38
CA VAL A 379 -25.36 -18.85 -29.82
C VAL A 379 -25.24 -17.62 -30.71
N THR A 380 -25.67 -17.73 -31.97
CA THR A 380 -25.66 -16.61 -32.91
C THR A 380 -27.06 -15.96 -33.02
N LEU A 381 -27.09 -14.64 -32.94
CA LEU A 381 -28.30 -13.85 -33.13
C LEU A 381 -28.05 -12.60 -33.97
N TRP A 382 -29.07 -12.12 -34.65
CA TRP A 382 -29.04 -10.82 -35.30
C TRP A 382 -29.50 -9.75 -34.32
N ALA A 383 -28.69 -8.70 -34.13
CA ALA A 383 -29.03 -7.54 -33.32
C ALA A 383 -29.10 -6.30 -34.21
N ASP A 384 -30.10 -5.46 -33.97
CA ASP A 384 -30.24 -4.17 -34.63
C ASP A 384 -29.28 -3.15 -33.99
N ALA A 385 -28.72 -2.23 -34.77
CA ALA A 385 -27.74 -1.23 -34.30
C ALA A 385 -28.32 -0.18 -33.35
N ALA A 386 -29.63 -0.11 -33.27
CA ALA A 386 -30.33 0.81 -32.40
C ALA A 386 -30.53 0.28 -30.97
N LEU A 387 -30.04 -0.90 -30.68
CA LEU A 387 -30.11 -1.58 -29.38
C LEU A 387 -28.67 -1.79 -28.86
#